data_f2d78c8fe02f4994acd1c97653b3c69f
#
_entry.id   f2d78c8fe02f4994acd1c97653b3c69f
#
_cell.length_a   1.000
_cell.length_b   1.000
_cell.length_c   1.000
_cell.angle_alpha   90.00
_cell.angle_beta   90.00
_cell.angle_gamma   90.00
#
_symmetry.space_group_name_H-M   'P 1'
#
loop_
_entity.id
_entity.type
_entity.pdbx_description
1 polymer ?
#
loop_
_entity_poly.entity_id
_entity_poly.type
_entity_poly.pdbx_seq_one_letter_code
_entity_poly.pdbx_strand_id
1 'polypeptide(L)'
;MGIKGKKLKNNSFILKEFLENAFNLKSHLMEFLSIREHDLDGFLENAKMNLANSHPGEALNDVSDFYTEIVGDRHIADLAAWHITSGDYIADTLKLQQRFSRDLVLDFGGGIGTHALANAMSSKVEHVFFVDINQTNRNFVEYRAKKLGVEKKLTFCKTIQDTQILKFDTIVCFDVLEHLADPASQINNFSEIMDSNSIALFNWYFYKGDKNEYPFHIDDNQIVEKFFETLQSKFLEVFHPILITTRAYKKIR
;
A
#
# COMPACT_ATOMS: atom_id res chain seq x y z
N MET A 1 11.07 -35.78 -10.98
CA MET A 1 9.93 -35.32 -10.17
C MET A 1 9.60 -33.90 -10.61
N GLY A 2 8.51 -33.74 -11.39
CA GLY A 2 8.17 -32.45 -11.99
C GLY A 2 7.60 -31.49 -10.94
N ILE A 3 8.23 -30.33 -10.84
CA ILE A 3 7.70 -29.17 -10.11
C ILE A 3 6.43 -28.74 -10.87
N LYS A 4 5.26 -29.08 -10.34
CA LYS A 4 3.99 -28.54 -10.83
C LYS A 4 4.01 -27.03 -10.54
N GLY A 5 4.33 -26.22 -11.56
CA GLY A 5 4.17 -24.77 -11.49
C GLY A 5 2.72 -24.46 -11.10
N LYS A 6 2.51 -23.81 -9.95
CA LYS A 6 1.19 -23.27 -9.58
C LYS A 6 0.75 -22.36 -10.73
N LYS A 7 -0.36 -22.69 -11.39
CA LYS A 7 -1.00 -21.80 -12.38
C LYS A 7 -1.27 -20.45 -11.71
N LEU A 8 -0.78 -19.38 -12.33
CA LEU A 8 -1.14 -18.02 -11.93
C LEU A 8 -2.67 -17.90 -11.90
N LYS A 9 -3.17 -17.29 -10.84
CA LYS A 9 -4.61 -17.31 -10.51
C LYS A 9 -5.37 -16.30 -11.36
N ASN A 10 -6.59 -16.62 -11.73
CA ASN A 10 -7.49 -15.71 -12.43
C ASN A 10 -7.94 -14.58 -11.48
N ASN A 11 -8.22 -13.38 -12.00
CA ASN A 11 -8.62 -12.20 -11.23
C ASN A 11 -9.80 -12.45 -10.27
N SER A 12 -10.81 -13.20 -10.69
CA SER A 12 -11.95 -13.57 -9.83
C SER A 12 -11.53 -14.40 -8.61
N PHE A 13 -10.48 -15.21 -8.76
CA PHE A 13 -9.95 -16.04 -7.69
C PHE A 13 -9.19 -15.21 -6.63
N ILE A 14 -8.40 -14.22 -7.06
CA ILE A 14 -7.64 -13.33 -6.15
C ILE A 14 -8.59 -12.55 -5.25
N LEU A 15 -9.64 -11.97 -5.82
CA LEU A 15 -10.65 -11.24 -5.05
C LEU A 15 -11.39 -12.15 -4.06
N LYS A 16 -11.74 -13.37 -4.49
CA LYS A 16 -12.39 -14.36 -3.62
C LYS A 16 -11.49 -14.74 -2.45
N GLU A 17 -10.22 -15.05 -2.68
CA GLU A 17 -9.26 -15.35 -1.60
C GLU A 17 -9.11 -14.20 -0.61
N PHE A 18 -9.10 -12.95 -1.12
CA PHE A 18 -9.05 -11.79 -0.25
C PHE A 18 -10.30 -11.70 0.65
N LEU A 19 -11.49 -11.80 0.06
CA LEU A 19 -12.76 -11.70 0.80
C LEU A 19 -12.96 -12.84 1.82
N GLU A 20 -12.39 -14.02 1.55
CA GLU A 20 -12.47 -15.15 2.48
C GLU A 20 -11.57 -15.00 3.71
N ASN A 21 -10.35 -14.50 3.55
CA ASN A 21 -9.37 -14.48 4.65
C ASN A 21 -8.22 -13.46 4.50
N ALA A 22 -8.40 -12.44 3.65
CA ALA A 22 -7.37 -11.42 3.37
C ALA A 22 -5.99 -12.03 3.03
N PHE A 23 -5.98 -13.09 2.19
CA PHE A 23 -4.77 -13.87 1.89
C PHE A 23 -4.11 -14.45 3.14
N ASN A 24 -4.90 -15.08 4.01
CA ASN A 24 -4.46 -15.67 5.29
C ASN A 24 -3.82 -14.65 6.25
N LEU A 25 -4.26 -13.39 6.23
CA LEU A 25 -3.63 -12.32 7.01
C LEU A 25 -3.52 -12.64 8.51
N LYS A 26 -4.61 -13.09 9.15
CA LYS A 26 -4.63 -13.43 10.58
C LYS A 26 -3.61 -14.53 10.92
N SER A 27 -3.58 -15.61 10.15
CA SER A 27 -2.63 -16.73 10.38
C SER A 27 -1.18 -16.26 10.19
N HIS A 28 -0.91 -15.49 9.12
CA HIS A 28 0.43 -14.98 8.87
C HIS A 28 0.90 -14.00 9.95
N LEU A 29 -0.02 -13.17 10.49
CA LEU A 29 0.28 -12.23 11.58
C LEU A 29 0.66 -13.01 12.87
N MET A 30 -0.17 -13.98 13.25
CA MET A 30 0.08 -14.82 14.42
C MET A 30 1.43 -15.53 14.35
N GLU A 31 1.72 -16.16 13.20
CA GLU A 31 2.98 -16.87 13.01
C GLU A 31 4.20 -15.93 13.02
N PHE A 32 4.10 -14.79 12.34
CA PHE A 32 5.21 -13.84 12.23
C PHE A 32 5.54 -13.16 13.56
N LEU A 33 4.52 -12.75 14.33
CA LEU A 33 4.69 -12.08 15.62
C LEU A 33 4.65 -13.06 16.82
N SER A 34 4.51 -14.37 16.58
CA SER A 34 4.39 -15.40 17.63
C SER A 34 3.23 -15.14 18.60
N ILE A 35 2.09 -14.68 18.09
CA ILE A 35 0.87 -14.40 18.86
C ILE A 35 0.01 -15.66 18.92
N ARG A 36 -0.48 -16.00 20.11
CA ARG A 36 -1.42 -17.12 20.27
C ARG A 36 -2.80 -16.74 19.79
N GLU A 37 -3.55 -17.70 19.26
CA GLU A 37 -4.87 -17.46 18.66
C GLU A 37 -5.85 -16.74 19.62
N HIS A 38 -5.85 -17.12 20.91
CA HIS A 38 -6.73 -16.51 21.89
C HIS A 38 -6.35 -15.06 22.30
N ASP A 39 -5.12 -14.62 21.97
CA ASP A 39 -4.64 -13.26 22.24
C ASP A 39 -4.86 -12.33 21.05
N LEU A 40 -5.16 -12.86 19.85
CA LEU A 40 -5.17 -12.09 18.60
C LEU A 40 -6.18 -10.97 18.59
N ASP A 41 -7.41 -11.23 19.01
CA ASP A 41 -8.48 -10.20 18.95
C ASP A 41 -8.16 -9.03 19.89
N GLY A 42 -7.72 -9.31 21.13
CA GLY A 42 -7.27 -8.29 22.05
C GLY A 42 -6.02 -7.53 21.55
N PHE A 43 -5.10 -8.22 20.87
CA PHE A 43 -3.93 -7.60 20.25
C PHE A 43 -4.33 -6.61 19.14
N LEU A 44 -5.27 -6.98 18.26
CA LEU A 44 -5.75 -6.13 17.18
C LEU A 44 -6.59 -4.94 17.69
N GLU A 45 -7.42 -5.13 18.72
CA GLU A 45 -8.18 -4.05 19.35
C GLU A 45 -7.24 -3.00 19.98
N ASN A 46 -6.22 -3.45 20.70
CA ASN A 46 -5.24 -2.58 21.33
C ASN A 46 -4.32 -1.86 20.31
N ALA A 47 -4.08 -2.44 19.13
CA ALA A 47 -3.20 -1.88 18.13
C ALA A 47 -3.65 -0.48 17.67
N LYS A 48 -4.93 -0.31 17.37
CA LYS A 48 -5.53 0.97 16.95
C LYS A 48 -5.33 2.08 17.98
N MET A 49 -5.59 1.76 19.25
CA MET A 49 -5.43 2.73 20.36
C MET A 49 -3.96 3.06 20.61
N ASN A 50 -3.08 2.08 20.50
CA ASN A 50 -1.66 2.25 20.77
C ASN A 50 -0.96 3.10 19.70
N LEU A 51 -1.35 2.99 18.43
CA LEU A 51 -0.78 3.83 17.38
C LEU A 51 -1.17 5.29 17.53
N ALA A 52 -2.46 5.58 17.77
CA ALA A 52 -2.94 6.93 18.02
C ALA A 52 -2.25 7.58 19.24
N ASN A 53 -2.04 6.82 20.31
CA ASN A 53 -1.35 7.29 21.52
C ASN A 53 0.18 7.40 21.38
N SER A 54 0.77 6.79 20.37
CA SER A 54 2.22 6.81 20.14
C SER A 54 2.68 8.01 19.31
N HIS A 55 1.73 8.84 18.85
CA HIS A 55 2.06 10.04 18.08
C HIS A 55 2.72 11.09 18.99
N PRO A 56 3.95 11.52 18.69
CA PRO A 56 4.70 12.45 19.56
C PRO A 56 4.22 13.91 19.49
N GLY A 57 3.06 14.17 18.88
CA GLY A 57 2.53 15.53 18.67
C GLY A 57 3.33 16.30 17.61
N GLU A 58 3.40 17.64 17.78
CA GLU A 58 4.11 18.53 16.85
C GLU A 58 5.65 18.43 16.93
N ALA A 59 6.20 17.55 17.78
CA ALA A 59 7.64 17.44 18.04
C ALA A 59 8.41 16.61 16.98
N LEU A 60 7.74 16.03 15.97
CA LEU A 60 8.40 15.32 14.88
C LEU A 60 8.85 16.29 13.80
N ASN A 61 10.18 16.35 13.60
CA ASN A 61 10.77 17.09 12.49
C ASN A 61 10.55 16.38 11.13
N ASP A 62 10.30 15.05 11.14
CA ASP A 62 10.05 14.26 9.95
C ASP A 62 9.10 13.09 10.28
N VAL A 63 7.99 12.99 9.53
CA VAL A 63 7.02 11.89 9.64
C VAL A 63 7.69 10.55 9.29
N SER A 64 8.76 10.56 8.48
CA SER A 64 9.51 9.35 8.11
C SER A 64 10.18 8.70 9.32
N ASP A 65 10.69 9.48 10.28
CA ASP A 65 11.33 8.99 11.50
C ASP A 65 10.32 8.25 12.38
N PHE A 66 9.06 8.72 12.40
CA PHE A 66 7.99 8.03 13.10
C PHE A 66 7.78 6.61 12.57
N TYR A 67 7.65 6.47 11.26
CA TYR A 67 7.41 5.16 10.64
C TYR A 67 8.64 4.23 10.65
N THR A 68 9.85 4.77 10.69
CA THR A 68 11.08 3.96 10.71
C THR A 68 11.51 3.54 12.10
N GLU A 69 11.39 4.42 13.10
CA GLU A 69 12.03 4.24 14.41
C GLU A 69 11.01 4.00 15.55
N ILE A 70 9.85 4.65 15.50
CA ILE A 70 8.93 4.67 16.65
C ILE A 70 7.88 3.54 16.55
N VAL A 71 7.32 3.32 15.37
CA VAL A 71 6.15 2.44 15.22
C VAL A 71 6.54 0.96 15.22
N GLY A 72 7.65 0.58 14.58
CA GLY A 72 8.15 -0.81 14.56
C GLY A 72 7.07 -1.84 14.23
N ASP A 73 6.99 -2.92 15.03
CA ASP A 73 6.01 -4.01 14.85
C ASP A 73 4.55 -3.58 15.08
N ARG A 74 4.31 -2.48 15.80
CA ARG A 74 2.96 -1.97 16.06
C ARG A 74 2.26 -1.53 14.78
N HIS A 75 3.01 -1.04 13.80
CA HIS A 75 2.45 -0.63 12.51
C HIS A 75 1.79 -1.80 11.77
N ILE A 76 2.42 -2.98 11.77
CA ILE A 76 1.81 -4.19 11.18
C ILE A 76 0.48 -4.51 11.84
N ALA A 77 0.40 -4.42 13.17
CA ALA A 77 -0.80 -4.73 13.93
C ALA A 77 -1.94 -3.77 13.61
N ASP A 78 -1.66 -2.47 13.55
CA ASP A 78 -2.63 -1.44 13.21
C ASP A 78 -3.15 -1.60 11.78
N LEU A 79 -2.25 -1.73 10.82
CA LEU A 79 -2.60 -1.99 9.42
C LEU A 79 -3.41 -3.29 9.26
N ALA A 80 -3.06 -4.36 9.98
CA ALA A 80 -3.80 -5.61 9.95
C ALA A 80 -5.21 -5.45 10.50
N ALA A 81 -5.37 -4.74 11.62
CA ALA A 81 -6.68 -4.44 12.22
C ALA A 81 -7.55 -3.62 11.25
N TRP A 82 -6.96 -2.61 10.58
CA TRP A 82 -7.67 -1.82 9.58
C TRP A 82 -8.08 -2.66 8.35
N HIS A 83 -7.18 -3.46 7.79
CA HIS A 83 -7.48 -4.32 6.65
C HIS A 83 -8.57 -5.36 6.93
N ILE A 84 -8.61 -5.91 8.14
CA ILE A 84 -9.63 -6.88 8.55
C ILE A 84 -11.00 -6.20 8.68
N THR A 85 -11.05 -4.97 9.19
CA THR A 85 -12.31 -4.24 9.41
C THR A 85 -12.80 -3.45 8.20
N SER A 86 -11.94 -3.20 7.20
CA SER A 86 -12.23 -2.43 5.98
C SER A 86 -12.26 -3.31 4.73
N GLY A 87 -12.61 -4.58 4.86
CA GLY A 87 -12.52 -5.58 3.78
C GLY A 87 -13.25 -5.20 2.50
N ASP A 88 -14.44 -4.58 2.59
CA ASP A 88 -15.21 -4.16 1.41
C ASP A 88 -14.51 -3.02 0.65
N TYR A 89 -13.97 -2.04 1.37
CA TYR A 89 -13.20 -0.94 0.77
C TYR A 89 -11.96 -1.48 0.04
N ILE A 90 -11.19 -2.35 0.69
CA ILE A 90 -10.00 -2.96 0.09
C ILE A 90 -10.36 -3.85 -1.09
N ALA A 91 -11.48 -4.59 -1.02
CA ALA A 91 -11.96 -5.38 -2.15
C ALA A 91 -12.25 -4.50 -3.38
N ASP A 92 -12.79 -3.30 -3.19
CA ASP A 92 -13.04 -2.37 -4.30
C ASP A 92 -11.75 -1.77 -4.86
N THR A 93 -10.76 -1.45 -4.02
CA THR A 93 -9.42 -1.06 -4.50
C THR A 93 -8.73 -2.20 -5.27
N LEU A 94 -8.86 -3.44 -4.81
CA LEU A 94 -8.35 -4.63 -5.51
C LEU A 94 -9.02 -4.84 -6.87
N LYS A 95 -10.34 -4.62 -6.99
CA LYS A 95 -11.05 -4.68 -8.29
C LYS A 95 -10.49 -3.65 -9.27
N LEU A 96 -10.27 -2.42 -8.81
CA LEU A 96 -9.67 -1.36 -9.61
C LEU A 96 -8.27 -1.75 -10.07
N GLN A 97 -7.44 -2.21 -9.13
CA GLN A 97 -6.08 -2.68 -9.39
C GLN A 97 -6.07 -3.82 -10.43
N GLN A 98 -6.90 -4.84 -10.28
CA GLN A 98 -6.98 -5.96 -11.22
C GLN A 98 -7.37 -5.54 -12.64
N ARG A 99 -8.11 -4.44 -12.78
CA ARG A 99 -8.46 -3.88 -14.07
C ARG A 99 -7.27 -3.27 -14.79
N PHE A 100 -6.42 -2.55 -14.07
CA PHE A 100 -5.39 -1.68 -14.63
C PHE A 100 -3.96 -2.18 -14.47
N SER A 101 -3.65 -2.96 -13.41
CA SER A 101 -2.28 -3.41 -13.16
C SER A 101 -1.78 -4.41 -14.20
N ARG A 102 -0.53 -4.21 -14.63
CA ARG A 102 0.16 -5.05 -15.61
C ARG A 102 1.66 -4.86 -15.53
N ASP A 103 2.37 -5.80 -16.11
CA ASP A 103 3.81 -5.81 -16.36
C ASP A 103 4.65 -5.46 -15.11
N LEU A 104 5.43 -4.39 -15.13
CA LEU A 104 6.23 -3.95 -13.98
C LEU A 104 5.42 -3.01 -13.08
N VAL A 105 5.20 -3.43 -11.84
CA VAL A 105 4.41 -2.70 -10.86
C VAL A 105 5.30 -2.15 -9.75
N LEU A 106 5.17 -0.85 -9.47
CA LEU A 106 5.63 -0.23 -8.24
C LEU A 106 4.46 -0.19 -7.24
N ASP A 107 4.63 -0.79 -6.07
CA ASP A 107 3.73 -0.64 -4.92
C ASP A 107 4.46 0.22 -3.87
N PHE A 108 4.07 1.50 -3.80
CA PHE A 108 4.74 2.51 -2.97
C PHE A 108 3.99 2.74 -1.67
N GLY A 109 4.68 2.55 -0.54
CA GLY A 109 4.09 2.62 0.80
C GLY A 109 3.15 1.44 1.08
N GLY A 110 3.47 0.26 0.54
CA GLY A 110 2.56 -0.88 0.48
C GLY A 110 2.17 -1.52 1.83
N GLY A 111 2.69 -1.04 2.97
CA GLY A 111 2.32 -1.46 4.32
C GLY A 111 2.43 -2.97 4.55
N ILE A 112 1.31 -3.65 4.82
CA ILE A 112 1.27 -5.11 5.01
C ILE A 112 1.16 -5.90 3.69
N GLY A 113 1.27 -5.23 2.54
CA GLY A 113 1.46 -5.82 1.22
C GLY A 113 0.23 -6.43 0.57
N THR A 114 -0.98 -6.10 0.99
CA THR A 114 -2.20 -6.69 0.41
C THR A 114 -2.25 -6.46 -1.10
N HIS A 115 -1.95 -5.25 -1.57
CA HIS A 115 -1.96 -4.88 -2.98
C HIS A 115 -0.78 -5.48 -3.75
N ALA A 116 0.43 -5.46 -3.17
CA ALA A 116 1.61 -6.11 -3.74
C ALA A 116 1.41 -7.61 -3.95
N LEU A 117 0.88 -8.31 -2.96
CA LEU A 117 0.61 -9.76 -3.02
C LEU A 117 -0.46 -10.08 -4.06
N ALA A 118 -1.54 -9.29 -4.13
CA ALA A 118 -2.57 -9.44 -5.16
C ALA A 118 -2.00 -9.25 -6.58
N ASN A 119 -1.15 -8.24 -6.78
CA ASN A 119 -0.43 -8.02 -8.04
C ASN A 119 0.49 -9.19 -8.38
N ALA A 120 1.26 -9.68 -7.42
CA ALA A 120 2.16 -10.82 -7.62
C ALA A 120 1.41 -12.13 -7.99
N MET A 121 0.17 -12.29 -7.50
CA MET A 121 -0.70 -13.42 -7.89
C MET A 121 -1.28 -13.29 -9.30
N SER A 122 -1.36 -12.07 -9.85
CA SER A 122 -1.95 -11.82 -11.17
C SER A 122 -1.07 -12.34 -12.31
N SER A 123 -1.71 -12.93 -13.32
CA SER A 123 -1.02 -13.32 -14.55
C SER A 123 -0.66 -12.15 -15.47
N LYS A 124 -1.27 -10.98 -15.25
CA LYS A 124 -1.00 -9.77 -16.03
C LYS A 124 0.26 -9.03 -15.55
N VAL A 125 0.72 -9.32 -14.34
CA VAL A 125 1.86 -8.66 -13.71
C VAL A 125 3.08 -9.54 -13.86
N GLU A 126 4.15 -8.98 -14.37
CA GLU A 126 5.44 -9.68 -14.49
C GLU A 126 6.18 -9.65 -13.17
N HIS A 127 6.34 -8.44 -12.59
CA HIS A 127 7.08 -8.26 -11.35
C HIS A 127 6.54 -7.09 -10.53
N VAL A 128 6.66 -7.18 -9.19
CA VAL A 128 6.25 -6.14 -8.24
C VAL A 128 7.47 -5.66 -7.47
N PHE A 129 7.71 -4.37 -7.49
CA PHE A 129 8.68 -3.70 -6.64
C PHE A 129 7.92 -3.09 -5.47
N PHE A 130 8.04 -3.74 -4.32
CA PHE A 130 7.43 -3.31 -3.07
C PHE A 130 8.36 -2.32 -2.38
N VAL A 131 7.93 -1.08 -2.26
CA VAL A 131 8.70 0.00 -1.64
C VAL A 131 8.00 0.44 -0.36
N ASP A 132 8.66 0.28 0.77
CA ASP A 132 8.19 0.74 2.07
C ASP A 132 9.38 1.13 2.94
N ILE A 133 9.29 2.25 3.66
CA ILE A 133 10.39 2.73 4.53
C ILE A 133 10.55 1.86 5.78
N ASN A 134 9.46 1.24 6.26
CA ASN A 134 9.47 0.41 7.45
C ASN A 134 10.04 -0.98 7.15
N GLN A 135 11.14 -1.35 7.83
CA GLN A 135 11.80 -2.64 7.65
C GLN A 135 10.91 -3.80 8.08
N THR A 136 10.12 -3.62 9.14
CA THR A 136 9.24 -4.67 9.65
C THR A 136 8.11 -4.97 8.67
N ASN A 137 7.56 -3.94 8.01
CA ASN A 137 6.59 -4.13 6.91
C ASN A 137 7.21 -4.96 5.79
N ARG A 138 8.42 -4.59 5.31
CA ARG A 138 9.11 -5.36 4.26
C ARG A 138 9.33 -6.82 4.66
N ASN A 139 9.80 -7.08 5.88
CA ASN A 139 10.02 -8.43 6.39
C ASN A 139 8.71 -9.23 6.47
N PHE A 140 7.63 -8.60 6.92
CA PHE A 140 6.32 -9.24 7.01
C PHE A 140 5.75 -9.58 5.63
N VAL A 141 5.86 -8.66 4.67
CA VAL A 141 5.39 -8.93 3.30
C VAL A 141 6.22 -9.99 2.62
N GLU A 142 7.54 -10.02 2.81
CA GLU A 142 8.40 -11.10 2.32
C GLU A 142 7.99 -12.46 2.91
N TYR A 143 7.73 -12.50 4.22
CA TYR A 143 7.22 -13.71 4.89
C TYR A 143 5.89 -14.17 4.27
N ARG A 144 4.92 -13.25 4.10
CA ARG A 144 3.62 -13.54 3.46
C ARG A 144 3.79 -14.04 2.04
N ALA A 145 4.66 -13.41 1.26
CA ALA A 145 4.95 -13.81 -0.12
C ALA A 145 5.47 -15.23 -0.23
N LYS A 146 6.39 -15.65 0.66
CA LYS A 146 6.89 -17.03 0.76
C LYS A 146 5.76 -18.01 1.09
N LYS A 147 4.91 -17.68 2.06
CA LYS A 147 3.76 -18.52 2.45
C LYS A 147 2.76 -18.68 1.30
N LEU A 148 2.55 -17.66 0.51
CA LEU A 148 1.64 -17.66 -0.64
C LEU A 148 2.30 -18.23 -1.92
N GLY A 149 3.62 -18.42 -1.92
CA GLY A 149 4.39 -18.95 -3.05
C GLY A 149 4.48 -17.98 -4.23
N VAL A 150 4.56 -16.67 -3.94
CA VAL A 150 4.68 -15.59 -4.93
C VAL A 150 5.97 -14.76 -4.76
N GLU A 151 6.85 -15.16 -3.86
CA GLU A 151 8.09 -14.44 -3.51
C GLU A 151 8.99 -14.14 -4.71
N LYS A 152 8.98 -15.00 -5.73
CA LYS A 152 9.79 -14.83 -6.94
C LYS A 152 9.35 -13.66 -7.81
N LYS A 153 8.16 -13.14 -7.60
CA LYS A 153 7.60 -11.99 -8.33
C LYS A 153 7.68 -10.69 -7.54
N LEU A 154 8.38 -10.66 -6.40
CA LEU A 154 8.53 -9.46 -5.59
C LEU A 154 10.01 -9.14 -5.35
N THR A 155 10.32 -7.85 -5.42
CA THR A 155 11.55 -7.25 -4.89
C THR A 155 11.19 -6.25 -3.81
N PHE A 156 11.90 -6.30 -2.68
CA PHE A 156 11.64 -5.47 -1.50
C PHE A 156 12.69 -4.37 -1.40
N CYS A 157 12.26 -3.12 -1.42
CA CYS A 157 13.11 -1.93 -1.45
C CYS A 157 12.73 -0.96 -0.34
N LYS A 158 13.68 -0.18 0.17
CA LYS A 158 13.41 0.92 1.09
C LYS A 158 12.93 2.16 0.34
N THR A 159 13.53 2.43 -0.83
CA THR A 159 13.26 3.60 -1.67
C THR A 159 13.01 3.20 -3.12
N ILE A 160 12.47 4.11 -3.92
CA ILE A 160 12.28 3.89 -5.36
C ILE A 160 13.63 3.70 -6.06
N GLN A 161 14.67 4.42 -5.63
CA GLN A 161 16.01 4.34 -6.22
C GLN A 161 16.62 2.94 -6.07
N ASP A 162 16.32 2.24 -4.98
CA ASP A 162 16.81 0.88 -4.74
C ASP A 162 16.27 -0.12 -5.76
N THR A 163 15.17 0.18 -6.45
CA THR A 163 14.59 -0.69 -7.49
C THR A 163 15.47 -0.78 -8.73
N GLN A 164 16.29 0.23 -9.02
CA GLN A 164 17.10 0.39 -10.22
C GLN A 164 16.27 0.34 -11.54
N ILE A 165 14.96 0.54 -11.45
CA ILE A 165 14.03 0.56 -12.58
C ILE A 165 13.79 2.00 -13.01
N LEU A 166 13.93 2.28 -14.31
CA LEU A 166 13.74 3.62 -14.84
C LEU A 166 12.27 3.95 -15.12
N LYS A 167 11.48 2.95 -15.48
CA LYS A 167 10.06 3.11 -15.83
C LYS A 167 9.22 1.95 -15.32
N PHE A 168 8.01 2.28 -14.83
CA PHE A 168 7.01 1.32 -14.41
C PHE A 168 5.77 1.39 -15.29
N ASP A 169 5.16 0.24 -15.56
CA ASP A 169 3.89 0.16 -16.30
C ASP A 169 2.69 0.49 -15.41
N THR A 170 2.81 0.18 -14.12
CA THR A 170 1.79 0.47 -13.13
C THR A 170 2.43 1.01 -11.84
N ILE A 171 1.86 2.08 -11.29
CA ILE A 171 2.17 2.57 -9.95
C ILE A 171 0.91 2.42 -9.09
N VAL A 172 1.08 1.84 -7.90
CA VAL A 172 0.06 1.74 -6.86
C VAL A 172 0.56 2.53 -5.65
N CYS A 173 -0.24 3.48 -5.18
CA CYS A 173 0.05 4.28 -3.99
C CYS A 173 -1.27 4.59 -3.29
N PHE A 174 -1.59 3.83 -2.24
CA PHE A 174 -2.86 3.90 -1.52
C PHE A 174 -2.64 4.24 -0.06
N ASP A 175 -3.36 5.27 0.40
CA ASP A 175 -3.34 5.74 1.79
C ASP A 175 -1.90 6.07 2.27
N VAL A 176 -1.15 6.82 1.43
CA VAL A 176 0.26 7.20 1.67
C VAL A 176 0.51 8.68 1.46
N LEU A 177 -0.07 9.27 0.41
CA LEU A 177 0.26 10.64 -0.02
C LEU A 177 -0.05 11.68 1.06
N GLU A 178 -1.07 11.46 1.85
CA GLU A 178 -1.48 12.28 2.99
C GLU A 178 -0.51 12.24 4.19
N HIS A 179 0.44 11.30 4.18
CA HIS A 179 1.47 11.16 5.22
C HIS A 179 2.83 11.69 4.81
N LEU A 180 3.01 12.14 3.57
CA LEU A 180 4.29 12.61 3.06
C LEU A 180 4.47 14.10 3.32
N ALA A 181 5.63 14.53 3.80
CA ALA A 181 5.93 15.94 4.02
C ALA A 181 5.80 16.81 2.75
N ASP A 182 6.13 16.27 1.58
CA ASP A 182 5.92 16.93 0.26
C ASP A 182 5.28 15.95 -0.74
N PRO A 183 3.94 15.76 -0.68
CA PRO A 183 3.24 14.87 -1.61
C PRO A 183 3.30 15.34 -3.06
N ALA A 184 3.45 16.65 -3.30
CA ALA A 184 3.60 17.21 -4.66
C ALA A 184 4.92 16.76 -5.30
N SER A 185 6.03 16.75 -4.54
CA SER A 185 7.31 16.21 -5.02
C SER A 185 7.18 14.73 -5.36
N GLN A 186 6.47 13.95 -4.55
CA GLN A 186 6.26 12.53 -4.85
C GLN A 186 5.43 12.31 -6.13
N ILE A 187 4.41 13.13 -6.40
CA ILE A 187 3.65 13.10 -7.66
C ILE A 187 4.57 13.42 -8.86
N ASN A 188 5.48 14.39 -8.73
CA ASN A 188 6.48 14.66 -9.76
C ASN A 188 7.38 13.43 -10.00
N ASN A 189 7.91 12.82 -8.94
CA ASN A 189 8.74 11.62 -9.04
C ASN A 189 7.99 10.49 -9.75
N PHE A 190 6.72 10.25 -9.43
CA PHE A 190 5.92 9.26 -10.15
C PHE A 190 5.80 9.58 -11.63
N SER A 191 5.58 10.86 -11.99
CA SER A 191 5.50 11.24 -13.39
C SER A 191 6.80 10.98 -14.16
N GLU A 192 7.96 11.08 -13.49
CA GLU A 192 9.28 10.85 -14.11
C GLU A 192 9.54 9.38 -14.40
N ILE A 193 9.02 8.47 -13.57
CA ILE A 193 9.20 7.02 -13.72
C ILE A 193 8.04 6.33 -14.47
N MET A 194 7.20 7.09 -15.17
CA MET A 194 6.08 6.60 -16.00
C MET A 194 6.25 7.00 -17.44
N ASP A 195 5.77 6.13 -18.33
CA ASP A 195 5.60 6.41 -19.75
C ASP A 195 4.14 6.80 -20.07
N SER A 196 3.89 7.19 -21.33
CA SER A 196 2.56 7.59 -21.81
C SER A 196 1.49 6.48 -21.73
N ASN A 197 1.90 5.23 -21.64
CA ASN A 197 1.02 4.06 -21.52
C ASN A 197 0.87 3.57 -20.10
N SER A 198 1.70 4.05 -19.17
CA SER A 198 1.63 3.67 -17.77
C SER A 198 0.33 4.13 -17.11
N ILE A 199 -0.08 3.42 -16.06
CA ILE A 199 -1.23 3.75 -15.22
C ILE A 199 -0.75 3.95 -13.79
N ALA A 200 -1.20 5.01 -13.14
CA ALA A 200 -1.08 5.18 -11.71
C ALA A 200 -2.44 5.04 -11.03
N LEU A 201 -2.47 4.35 -9.92
CA LEU A 201 -3.62 4.15 -9.06
C LEU A 201 -3.32 4.85 -7.74
N PHE A 202 -4.03 5.93 -7.48
CA PHE A 202 -3.81 6.79 -6.33
C PHE A 202 -5.09 7.00 -5.53
N ASN A 203 -4.92 7.18 -4.22
CA ASN A 203 -5.89 7.81 -3.34
C ASN A 203 -5.14 8.65 -2.28
N TRP A 204 -5.88 9.44 -1.53
CA TRP A 204 -5.39 10.30 -0.45
C TRP A 204 -6.54 10.78 0.42
N TYR A 205 -6.23 11.13 1.66
CA TYR A 205 -7.16 11.71 2.64
C TYR A 205 -6.49 12.87 3.38
N PHE A 206 -6.47 14.08 2.77
CA PHE A 206 -5.90 15.29 3.40
C PHE A 206 -6.88 15.89 4.42
N TYR A 207 -7.13 15.16 5.49
CA TYR A 207 -8.03 15.58 6.55
C TYR A 207 -7.72 14.84 7.85
N LYS A 208 -7.56 15.60 8.94
CA LYS A 208 -7.23 15.00 10.26
C LYS A 208 -8.44 14.48 11.03
N GLY A 209 -9.66 14.74 10.53
CA GLY A 209 -10.90 14.45 11.23
C GLY A 209 -11.35 15.57 12.16
N ASP A 210 -12.66 15.68 12.43
CA ASP A 210 -13.23 16.74 13.30
C ASP A 210 -12.70 16.73 14.74
N LYS A 211 -12.26 15.56 15.20
CA LYS A 211 -11.69 15.33 16.53
C LYS A 211 -10.23 14.89 16.49
N ASN A 212 -9.54 15.17 15.38
CA ASN A 212 -8.17 14.74 15.14
C ASN A 212 -7.99 13.21 15.18
N GLU A 213 -8.95 12.47 14.61
CA GLU A 213 -8.93 11.00 14.56
C GLU A 213 -7.78 10.47 13.71
N TYR A 214 -7.28 11.29 12.78
CA TYR A 214 -6.17 10.97 11.87
C TYR A 214 -5.04 12.00 12.03
N PRO A 215 -4.36 12.04 13.19
CA PRO A 215 -3.37 13.09 13.50
C PRO A 215 -2.17 13.11 12.56
N PHE A 216 -1.95 12.01 11.84
CA PHE A 216 -0.83 11.84 10.88
C PHE A 216 -1.13 12.36 9.48
N HIS A 217 -2.39 12.70 9.18
CA HIS A 217 -2.75 13.23 7.87
C HIS A 217 -2.37 14.71 7.78
N ILE A 218 -1.87 15.09 6.62
CA ILE A 218 -1.66 16.49 6.27
C ILE A 218 -3.03 17.12 5.97
N ASP A 219 -3.28 18.30 6.53
CA ASP A 219 -4.43 19.14 6.24
C ASP A 219 -4.04 20.63 6.07
N ASP A 220 -2.75 20.89 5.83
CA ASP A 220 -2.24 22.20 5.49
C ASP A 220 -2.70 22.60 4.08
N ASN A 221 -3.45 23.70 3.98
CA ASN A 221 -4.05 24.15 2.72
C ASN A 221 -3.00 24.42 1.63
N GLN A 222 -1.83 24.96 1.97
CA GLN A 222 -0.79 25.29 0.97
C GLN A 222 -0.15 24.03 0.40
N ILE A 223 0.09 23.02 1.25
CA ILE A 223 0.62 21.73 0.83
C ILE A 223 -0.40 21.01 -0.05
N VAL A 224 -1.67 21.01 0.35
CA VAL A 224 -2.76 20.36 -0.38
C VAL A 224 -3.01 21.04 -1.74
N GLU A 225 -3.03 22.38 -1.79
CA GLU A 225 -3.17 23.14 -3.04
C GLU A 225 -2.03 22.83 -4.01
N LYS A 226 -0.78 22.88 -3.55
CA LYS A 226 0.41 22.53 -4.34
C LYS A 226 0.34 21.09 -4.87
N PHE A 227 -0.15 20.14 -4.04
CA PHE A 227 -0.37 18.77 -4.47
C PHE A 227 -1.36 18.69 -5.64
N PHE A 228 -2.54 19.31 -5.53
CA PHE A 228 -3.55 19.28 -6.60
C PHE A 228 -3.10 19.99 -7.87
N GLU A 229 -2.41 21.13 -7.77
CA GLU A 229 -1.82 21.81 -8.92
C GLU A 229 -0.82 20.89 -9.65
N THR A 230 0.05 20.23 -8.89
CA THR A 230 1.03 19.29 -9.45
C THR A 230 0.35 18.08 -10.09
N LEU A 231 -0.62 17.48 -9.41
CA LEU A 231 -1.38 16.35 -9.94
C LEU A 231 -2.06 16.69 -11.27
N GLN A 232 -2.78 17.83 -11.32
CA GLN A 232 -3.49 18.27 -12.52
C GLN A 232 -2.54 18.66 -13.66
N SER A 233 -1.32 19.14 -13.34
CA SER A 233 -0.32 19.48 -14.35
C SER A 233 0.38 18.26 -14.97
N LYS A 234 0.40 17.11 -14.27
CA LYS A 234 1.15 15.90 -14.67
C LYS A 234 0.27 14.74 -15.09
N PHE A 235 -0.96 14.67 -14.57
CA PHE A 235 -1.80 13.50 -14.68
C PHE A 235 -3.21 13.81 -15.19
N LEU A 236 -3.70 12.98 -16.10
CA LEU A 236 -5.08 12.94 -16.53
C LEU A 236 -5.80 11.82 -15.81
N GLU A 237 -6.86 12.13 -15.07
CA GLU A 237 -7.74 11.11 -14.50
C GLU A 237 -8.47 10.38 -15.64
N VAL A 238 -8.31 9.07 -15.70
CA VAL A 238 -8.88 8.22 -16.78
C VAL A 238 -9.94 7.25 -16.28
N PHE A 239 -10.08 7.11 -14.97
CA PHE A 239 -11.13 6.30 -14.36
C PHE A 239 -11.40 6.71 -12.92
N HIS A 240 -12.68 6.86 -12.61
CA HIS A 240 -13.21 7.25 -11.32
C HIS A 240 -14.30 6.27 -10.89
N PRO A 241 -14.04 5.36 -9.95
CA PRO A 241 -15.10 4.55 -9.35
C PRO A 241 -15.99 5.42 -8.46
N ILE A 242 -17.29 5.11 -8.42
CA ILE A 242 -18.27 5.97 -7.72
C ILE A 242 -18.12 5.89 -6.19
N LEU A 243 -17.77 4.72 -5.65
CA LEU A 243 -17.89 4.43 -4.21
C LEU A 243 -16.59 4.52 -3.42
N ILE A 244 -15.44 4.65 -4.07
CA ILE A 244 -14.14 4.74 -3.41
C ILE A 244 -13.34 5.94 -3.90
N THR A 245 -12.40 6.41 -3.06
CA THR A 245 -11.57 7.57 -3.35
C THR A 245 -10.46 7.29 -4.35
N THR A 246 -10.09 6.03 -4.52
CA THR A 246 -9.02 5.61 -5.43
C THR A 246 -9.37 5.88 -6.88
N ARG A 247 -8.42 6.42 -7.64
CA ARG A 247 -8.56 6.83 -9.04
C ARG A 247 -7.47 6.21 -9.90
N ALA A 248 -7.72 6.10 -11.21
CA ALA A 248 -6.71 5.75 -12.18
C ALA A 248 -6.30 6.97 -13.02
N TYR A 249 -5.00 7.12 -13.19
CA TYR A 249 -4.39 8.26 -13.88
C TYR A 249 -3.45 7.81 -14.98
N LYS A 250 -3.35 8.62 -16.02
CA LYS A 250 -2.27 8.58 -17.01
C LYS A 250 -1.45 9.85 -16.91
N LYS A 251 -0.16 9.73 -17.20
CA LYS A 251 0.70 10.89 -17.37
C LYS A 251 0.24 11.73 -18.57
N ILE A 252 0.20 13.04 -18.43
CA ILE A 252 0.01 14.00 -19.54
C ILE A 252 1.28 13.92 -20.43
N ARG A 253 1.07 13.96 -21.73
CA ARG A 253 2.16 13.88 -22.74
C ARG A 253 2.92 15.19 -22.81
#